data_39711a6377c02d8ae4cbefb638e61cee
#
_entry.id   39711a6377c02d8ae4cbefb638e61cee
#
_cell.length_a   1.000
_cell.length_b   1.000
_cell.length_c   1.000
_cell.angle_alpha   90.00
_cell.angle_beta   90.00
_cell.angle_gamma   90.00
#
_symmetry.space_group_name_H-M   'P 1'
#
loop_
_entity.id
_entity.type
_entity.pdbx_description
1 polymer ?
#
loop_
_entity_poly.entity_id
_entity_poly.type
_entity_poly.pdbx_seq_one_letter_code
_entity_poly.pdbx_strand_id
1 'polypeptide(L)'
;VVYLVQHGWHTDIAVPSQELRGDITIFQRIFPGVKVLVFGFGKRTFVTAPVHTIGDLVVGPFPGAGLLLVTGLSATPNIAYNDGITATLTLPPGGAGRLSDFIWKTLQTDHGAPVELRPGFFPGSIFYRTQTRYAGSRTCNTWTADALQAAGLNINPAGVVFSWQTMSEAERLSSSVCAIKDNP
;
A
#
# COMPACT_ATOMS: atom_id res chain seq x y z
N VAL A 1 6.68 -11.91 4.18
CA VAL A 1 5.93 -11.90 2.91
C VAL A 1 4.97 -10.74 2.93
N VAL A 2 4.81 -10.02 1.81
CA VAL A 2 3.79 -8.97 1.61
C VAL A 2 3.08 -9.21 0.29
N TYR A 3 1.96 -8.53 0.09
CA TYR A 3 1.21 -8.64 -1.15
C TYR A 3 1.12 -7.28 -1.81
N LEU A 4 1.25 -7.27 -3.14
CA LEU A 4 0.88 -6.14 -3.98
C LEU A 4 -0.49 -6.45 -4.57
N VAL A 5 -1.43 -5.54 -4.41
CA VAL A 5 -2.81 -5.70 -4.90
C VAL A 5 -3.10 -4.63 -5.93
N GLN A 6 -3.61 -5.02 -7.09
CA GLN A 6 -4.04 -4.11 -8.14
C GLN A 6 -5.57 -4.10 -8.23
N HIS A 7 -6.13 -2.91 -8.19
CA HIS A 7 -7.53 -2.63 -8.48
C HIS A 7 -7.61 -1.62 -9.63
N GLY A 8 -7.81 -2.11 -10.86
CA GLY A 8 -7.81 -1.26 -12.06
C GLY A 8 -6.50 -0.47 -12.21
N TRP A 9 -6.55 0.84 -12.05
CA TRP A 9 -5.40 1.76 -12.21
C TRP A 9 -4.58 1.98 -10.94
N HIS A 10 -5.00 1.40 -9.84
CA HIS A 10 -4.44 1.62 -8.50
C HIS A 10 -3.74 0.39 -7.97
N THR A 11 -2.67 0.60 -7.20
CA THR A 11 -2.00 -0.46 -6.44
C THR A 11 -1.93 -0.14 -4.96
N ASP A 12 -2.14 -1.18 -4.15
CA ASP A 12 -2.05 -1.17 -2.69
C ASP A 12 -0.97 -2.14 -2.22
N ILE A 13 -0.41 -1.87 -1.05
CA ILE A 13 0.45 -2.82 -0.35
C ILE A 13 -0.33 -3.45 0.79
N ALA A 14 -0.39 -4.77 0.80
CA ALA A 14 -1.01 -5.52 1.87
C ALA A 14 0.06 -6.24 2.70
N VAL A 15 0.06 -5.99 4.00
CA VAL A 15 1.05 -6.49 4.95
C VAL A 15 0.34 -7.38 5.97
N PRO A 16 0.76 -8.65 6.15
CA PRO A 16 0.27 -9.46 7.24
C PRO A 16 0.45 -8.71 8.57
N SER A 17 -0.60 -8.67 9.38
CA SER A 17 -0.62 -7.88 10.62
C SER A 17 0.57 -8.21 11.53
N GLN A 18 0.96 -9.47 11.60
CA GLN A 18 2.10 -9.97 12.38
C GLN A 18 3.48 -9.53 11.83
N GLU A 19 3.54 -9.05 10.58
CA GLU A 19 4.79 -8.57 9.94
C GLU A 19 5.03 -7.07 10.17
N LEU A 20 4.06 -6.33 10.69
CA LEU A 20 4.25 -4.92 11.03
C LEU A 20 5.31 -4.76 12.14
N ARG A 21 6.12 -3.73 12.05
CA ARG A 21 7.21 -3.42 12.99
C ARG A 21 7.20 -1.94 13.37
N GLY A 22 7.66 -1.62 14.58
CA GLY A 22 7.76 -0.24 15.05
C GLY A 22 6.39 0.41 15.31
N ASP A 23 6.31 1.72 15.12
CA ASP A 23 5.14 2.53 15.51
C ASP A 23 3.86 2.17 14.74
N ILE A 24 3.99 1.68 13.49
CA ILE A 24 2.84 1.28 12.67
C ILE A 24 2.04 0.10 13.28
N THR A 25 2.60 -0.62 14.25
CA THR A 25 1.89 -1.69 14.98
C THR A 25 0.66 -1.19 15.73
N ILE A 26 0.51 0.14 15.91
CA ILE A 26 -0.72 0.75 16.44
C ILE A 26 -1.96 0.30 15.66
N PHE A 27 -1.82 0.02 14.35
CA PHE A 27 -2.93 -0.46 13.52
C PHE A 27 -3.46 -1.84 13.93
N GLN A 28 -2.66 -2.66 14.61
CA GLN A 28 -3.14 -3.92 15.17
C GLN A 28 -4.20 -3.70 16.28
N ARG A 29 -4.10 -2.57 16.99
CA ARG A 29 -5.10 -2.17 18.00
C ARG A 29 -6.30 -1.47 17.40
N ILE A 30 -6.09 -0.67 16.34
CA ILE A 30 -7.17 0.04 15.63
C ILE A 30 -8.04 -0.94 14.85
N PHE A 31 -7.42 -2.01 14.30
CA PHE A 31 -8.09 -3.06 13.53
C PHE A 31 -7.92 -4.42 14.23
N PRO A 32 -8.62 -4.66 15.35
CA PRO A 32 -8.42 -5.88 16.13
C PRO A 32 -8.88 -7.13 15.35
N GLY A 33 -8.09 -8.20 15.43
CA GLY A 33 -8.43 -9.49 14.82
C GLY A 33 -8.21 -9.61 13.32
N VAL A 34 -7.73 -8.56 12.64
CA VAL A 34 -7.42 -8.65 11.21
C VAL A 34 -6.12 -9.41 10.95
N LYS A 35 -6.10 -10.18 9.86
CA LYS A 35 -4.93 -10.93 9.43
C LYS A 35 -3.98 -10.12 8.57
N VAL A 36 -4.52 -9.21 7.77
CA VAL A 36 -3.77 -8.40 6.81
C VAL A 36 -4.27 -6.96 6.88
N LEU A 37 -3.33 -6.01 6.83
CA LEU A 37 -3.61 -4.60 6.68
C LEU A 37 -3.19 -4.14 5.29
N VAL A 38 -4.12 -3.51 4.58
CA VAL A 38 -3.91 -2.98 3.22
C VAL A 38 -3.75 -1.48 3.31
N PHE A 39 -2.71 -0.97 2.66
CA PHE A 39 -2.34 0.44 2.64
C PHE A 39 -2.38 0.97 1.21
N GLY A 40 -3.28 1.91 0.95
CA GLY A 40 -3.46 2.57 -0.34
C GLY A 40 -3.25 4.08 -0.24
N PHE A 41 -2.29 4.61 -1.02
CA PHE A 41 -2.00 6.04 -1.07
C PHE A 41 -2.79 6.71 -2.19
N GLY A 42 -3.40 7.86 -1.91
CA GLY A 42 -4.18 8.58 -2.89
C GLY A 42 -4.22 10.10 -2.68
N LYS A 43 -4.94 10.81 -3.56
CA LYS A 43 -5.15 12.24 -3.49
C LYS A 43 -6.40 12.58 -2.68
N ARG A 44 -6.26 13.46 -1.68
CA ARG A 44 -7.33 13.80 -0.73
C ARG A 44 -8.58 14.40 -1.38
N THR A 45 -8.43 15.21 -2.43
CA THR A 45 -9.56 15.88 -3.07
C THR A 45 -10.58 14.92 -3.69
N PHE A 46 -10.18 13.70 -4.02
CA PHE A 46 -11.09 12.68 -4.52
C PHE A 46 -11.98 12.06 -3.45
N VAL A 47 -11.56 12.14 -2.18
CA VAL A 47 -12.35 11.64 -1.05
C VAL A 47 -13.54 12.56 -0.71
N THR A 48 -13.46 13.83 -1.08
CA THR A 48 -14.53 14.82 -0.83
C THR A 48 -15.53 14.92 -1.99
N ALA A 49 -15.18 14.42 -3.18
CA ALA A 49 -16.13 14.28 -4.29
C ALA A 49 -17.10 13.12 -4.01
N PRO A 50 -18.30 13.10 -4.57
CA PRO A 50 -19.19 11.94 -4.52
C PRO A 50 -18.65 10.85 -5.44
N VAL A 51 -17.56 10.23 -5.02
CA VAL A 51 -16.82 9.22 -5.77
C VAL A 51 -17.26 7.84 -5.33
N HIS A 52 -17.54 6.97 -6.27
CA HIS A 52 -18.11 5.65 -6.02
C HIS A 52 -17.12 4.49 -6.19
N THR A 53 -15.89 4.75 -6.67
CA THR A 53 -14.89 3.70 -6.91
C THR A 53 -13.48 4.12 -6.49
N ILE A 54 -12.64 3.14 -6.14
CA ILE A 54 -11.21 3.35 -5.81
C ILE A 54 -10.45 3.88 -7.05
N GLY A 55 -10.86 3.47 -8.27
CA GLY A 55 -10.27 3.96 -9.52
C GLY A 55 -10.35 5.48 -9.68
N ASP A 56 -11.40 6.11 -9.16
CA ASP A 56 -11.58 7.56 -9.22
C ASP A 56 -10.62 8.33 -8.28
N LEU A 57 -9.97 7.66 -7.32
CA LEU A 57 -8.93 8.27 -6.46
C LEU A 57 -7.64 8.62 -7.21
N VAL A 58 -7.45 8.07 -8.40
CA VAL A 58 -6.18 8.08 -9.12
C VAL A 58 -6.09 9.16 -10.19
N VAL A 59 -7.22 9.68 -10.67
CA VAL A 59 -7.24 10.54 -11.84
C VAL A 59 -7.03 12.02 -11.51
N GLY A 60 -5.81 12.51 -11.76
CA GLY A 60 -5.51 13.93 -11.85
C GLY A 60 -4.04 14.25 -11.57
N PRO A 61 -3.29 14.80 -12.57
CA PRO A 61 -1.85 15.09 -12.46
C PRO A 61 -1.54 16.26 -11.49
N PHE A 62 -2.58 16.93 -10.98
CA PHE A 62 -2.39 18.13 -10.16
C PHE A 62 -1.94 17.80 -8.75
N PRO A 63 -0.90 18.47 -8.22
CA PRO A 63 -0.46 18.31 -6.84
C PRO A 63 -1.57 18.60 -5.83
N GLY A 64 -1.56 17.86 -4.72
CA GLY A 64 -2.54 18.05 -3.65
C GLY A 64 -2.15 17.37 -2.35
N ALA A 65 -2.98 17.54 -1.32
CA ALA A 65 -2.81 16.77 -0.09
C ALA A 65 -3.01 15.28 -0.38
N GLY A 66 -2.10 14.44 0.10
CA GLY A 66 -2.25 13.00 0.08
C GLY A 66 -3.20 12.51 1.17
N LEU A 67 -3.60 11.25 1.04
CA LEU A 67 -4.25 10.47 2.09
C LEU A 67 -3.78 9.01 2.01
N LEU A 68 -3.92 8.29 3.10
CA LEU A 68 -3.70 6.86 3.15
C LEU A 68 -5.01 6.18 3.57
N LEU A 69 -5.50 5.26 2.75
CA LEU A 69 -6.57 4.34 3.11
C LEU A 69 -5.94 3.13 3.80
N VAL A 70 -6.38 2.81 5.00
CA VAL A 70 -6.00 1.58 5.69
C VAL A 70 -7.24 0.70 5.78
N THR A 71 -7.13 -0.54 5.29
CA THR A 71 -8.22 -1.52 5.30
C THR A 71 -7.77 -2.78 6.02
N GLY A 72 -8.54 -3.23 6.99
CA GLY A 72 -8.32 -4.50 7.68
C GLY A 72 -9.01 -5.66 6.98
N LEU A 73 -8.29 -6.73 6.68
CA LEU A 73 -8.81 -7.96 6.08
C LEU A 73 -8.71 -9.13 7.05
N SER A 74 -9.74 -9.96 7.12
CA SER A 74 -9.76 -11.21 7.89
C SER A 74 -9.17 -12.40 7.12
N ALA A 75 -8.87 -12.23 5.82
CA ALA A 75 -8.24 -13.21 4.94
C ALA A 75 -7.10 -12.57 4.15
N THR A 76 -6.36 -13.38 3.37
CA THR A 76 -5.37 -12.86 2.42
C THR A 76 -6.06 -12.12 1.26
N PRO A 77 -5.39 -11.15 0.60
CA PRO A 77 -6.01 -10.33 -0.44
C PRO A 77 -6.62 -11.13 -1.58
N ASN A 78 -5.97 -12.20 -2.01
CA ASN A 78 -6.47 -13.08 -3.07
C ASN A 78 -7.77 -13.81 -2.72
N ILE A 79 -8.11 -13.90 -1.43
CA ILE A 79 -9.40 -14.44 -0.97
C ILE A 79 -10.41 -13.31 -0.74
N ALA A 80 -9.94 -12.17 -0.23
CA ALA A 80 -10.82 -11.05 0.14
C ALA A 80 -11.31 -10.25 -1.08
N TYR A 81 -10.49 -10.18 -2.13
CA TYR A 81 -10.80 -9.43 -3.36
C TYR A 81 -11.03 -10.41 -4.53
N ASN A 82 -12.25 -10.46 -5.01
CA ASN A 82 -12.65 -11.39 -6.09
C ASN A 82 -12.13 -10.96 -7.48
N ASP A 83 -11.83 -9.67 -7.66
CA ASP A 83 -11.49 -9.03 -8.94
C ASP A 83 -10.09 -8.37 -8.95
N GLY A 84 -9.38 -8.47 -7.85
CA GLY A 84 -8.03 -7.91 -7.71
C GLY A 84 -6.94 -8.86 -8.19
N ILE A 85 -5.97 -8.32 -8.96
CA ILE A 85 -4.74 -9.05 -9.28
C ILE A 85 -3.80 -8.92 -8.08
N THR A 86 -3.33 -10.04 -7.54
CA THR A 86 -2.46 -10.05 -6.36
C THR A 86 -1.13 -10.73 -6.67
N ALA A 87 -0.03 -10.05 -6.42
CA ALA A 87 1.32 -10.63 -6.43
C ALA A 87 1.84 -10.80 -5.00
N THR A 88 2.50 -11.92 -4.75
CA THR A 88 3.13 -12.23 -3.46
C THR A 88 4.63 -11.95 -3.53
N LEU A 89 5.16 -11.15 -2.61
CA LEU A 89 6.55 -10.72 -2.58
C LEU A 89 7.23 -11.18 -1.29
N THR A 90 8.39 -11.80 -1.41
CA THR A 90 9.26 -12.10 -0.27
C THR A 90 10.20 -10.94 -0.04
N LEU A 91 10.15 -10.34 1.15
CA LEU A 91 11.03 -9.24 1.52
C LEU A 91 12.40 -9.77 1.97
N PRO A 92 13.49 -9.07 1.66
CA PRO A 92 14.81 -9.39 2.19
C PRO A 92 14.87 -9.16 3.71
N PRO A 93 15.91 -9.67 4.39
CA PRO A 93 16.08 -9.46 5.83
C PRO A 93 15.97 -7.99 6.23
N GLY A 94 15.16 -7.71 7.28
CA GLY A 94 14.85 -6.36 7.74
C GLY A 94 13.86 -5.58 6.85
N GLY A 95 13.44 -6.13 5.72
CA GLY A 95 12.55 -5.45 4.76
C GLY A 95 11.18 -5.09 5.34
N ALA A 96 10.62 -5.94 6.20
CA ALA A 96 9.35 -5.65 6.88
C ALA A 96 9.44 -4.41 7.79
N GLY A 97 10.55 -4.25 8.50
CA GLY A 97 10.80 -3.05 9.32
C GLY A 97 10.91 -1.80 8.45
N ARG A 98 11.73 -1.83 7.39
CA ARG A 98 11.89 -0.69 6.48
C ARG A 98 10.58 -0.31 5.78
N LEU A 99 9.76 -1.29 5.37
CA LEU A 99 8.44 -1.04 4.82
C LEU A 99 7.51 -0.38 5.85
N SER A 100 7.50 -0.90 7.06
CA SER A 100 6.73 -0.35 8.19
C SER A 100 7.11 1.10 8.46
N ASP A 101 8.39 1.41 8.52
CA ASP A 101 8.92 2.76 8.70
C ASP A 101 8.54 3.71 7.54
N PHE A 102 8.58 3.21 6.30
CA PHE A 102 8.18 3.99 5.13
C PHE A 102 6.70 4.38 5.19
N ILE A 103 5.83 3.41 5.48
CA ILE A 103 4.39 3.64 5.58
C ILE A 103 4.11 4.60 6.76
N TRP A 104 4.76 4.39 7.90
CA TRP A 104 4.60 5.26 9.06
C TRP A 104 5.02 6.71 8.76
N LYS A 105 6.15 6.90 8.09
CA LYS A 105 6.64 8.22 7.64
C LYS A 105 5.75 8.88 6.60
N THR A 106 4.88 8.16 5.94
CA THR A 106 3.86 8.73 5.03
C THR A 106 2.76 9.43 5.82
N LEU A 107 2.41 8.92 7.00
CA LEU A 107 1.30 9.41 7.82
C LEU A 107 1.62 10.75 8.49
N GLN A 108 0.60 11.59 8.61
CA GLN A 108 0.61 12.68 9.58
C GLN A 108 0.26 12.08 10.94
N THR A 109 1.09 12.35 11.94
CA THR A 109 0.87 11.88 13.32
C THR A 109 0.66 13.05 14.25
N ASP A 110 -0.11 12.84 15.31
CA ASP A 110 -0.30 13.74 16.43
C ASP A 110 -0.15 12.94 17.74
N HIS A 111 0.73 13.39 18.65
CA HIS A 111 1.07 12.68 19.90
C HIS A 111 1.34 11.17 19.71
N GLY A 112 2.01 10.79 18.61
CA GLY A 112 2.37 9.40 18.31
C GLY A 112 1.20 8.54 17.76
N ALA A 113 0.07 9.16 17.42
CA ALA A 113 -1.05 8.48 16.78
C ALA A 113 -1.28 8.99 15.35
N PRO A 114 -1.70 8.13 14.39
CA PRO A 114 -2.03 8.58 13.06
C PRO A 114 -3.31 9.43 13.09
N VAL A 115 -3.29 10.55 12.35
CA VAL A 115 -4.43 11.49 12.31
C VAL A 115 -5.51 10.94 11.40
N GLU A 116 -6.60 10.46 11.99
CA GLU A 116 -7.77 9.99 11.27
C GLU A 116 -8.46 11.15 10.53
N LEU A 117 -8.94 10.87 9.33
CA LEU A 117 -9.70 11.82 8.52
C LEU A 117 -11.20 11.51 8.54
N ARG A 118 -11.58 10.28 8.22
CA ARG A 118 -12.96 9.76 8.22
C ARG A 118 -12.97 8.24 7.96
N PRO A 119 -14.13 7.56 8.16
CA PRO A 119 -14.30 6.18 7.69
C PRO A 119 -13.98 6.03 6.19
N GLY A 120 -13.44 4.89 5.81
CA GLY A 120 -13.15 4.54 4.43
C GLY A 120 -14.38 4.15 3.63
N PHE A 121 -14.17 3.66 2.40
CA PHE A 121 -15.26 3.26 1.51
C PHE A 121 -15.90 1.94 1.90
N PHE A 122 -15.18 1.09 2.61
CA PHE A 122 -15.62 -0.25 2.98
C PHE A 122 -15.69 -0.39 4.50
N PRO A 123 -16.58 -1.26 5.01
CA PRO A 123 -16.52 -1.64 6.42
C PRO A 123 -15.12 -2.12 6.80
N GLY A 124 -14.60 -1.65 7.94
CA GLY A 124 -13.25 -1.99 8.37
C GLY A 124 -12.13 -1.23 7.64
N SER A 125 -12.44 -0.09 7.04
CA SER A 125 -11.44 0.81 6.45
C SER A 125 -11.54 2.23 6.99
N ILE A 126 -10.39 2.93 7.07
CA ILE A 126 -10.28 4.29 7.61
C ILE A 126 -9.29 5.08 6.73
N PHE A 127 -9.65 6.32 6.43
CA PHE A 127 -8.75 7.28 5.79
C PHE A 127 -7.95 8.06 6.84
N TYR A 128 -6.63 8.14 6.59
CA TYR A 128 -5.70 8.90 7.40
C TYR A 128 -5.07 10.06 6.63
N ARG A 129 -4.75 11.13 7.33
CA ARG A 129 -3.98 12.25 6.78
C ARG A 129 -2.54 11.82 6.55
N THR A 130 -1.92 12.36 5.50
CA THR A 130 -0.51 12.14 5.21
C THR A 130 0.26 13.46 5.21
N GLN A 131 1.52 13.43 5.60
CA GLN A 131 2.47 14.50 5.35
C GLN A 131 3.04 14.42 3.93
N THR A 132 3.01 13.25 3.32
CA THR A 132 3.37 13.05 1.91
C THR A 132 2.31 13.66 1.01
N ARG A 133 2.75 14.49 0.06
CA ARG A 133 1.86 15.11 -0.93
C ARG A 133 1.71 14.22 -2.16
N TYR A 134 0.51 14.20 -2.69
CA TYR A 134 0.24 13.61 -4.01
C TYR A 134 0.69 14.58 -5.11
N ALA A 135 1.33 14.07 -6.16
CA ALA A 135 1.76 14.83 -7.33
C ALA A 135 1.81 13.90 -8.55
N GLY A 136 1.89 14.44 -9.76
CA GLY A 136 2.05 13.64 -10.98
C GLY A 136 3.32 12.78 -11.00
N SER A 137 4.37 13.21 -10.28
CA SER A 137 5.60 12.45 -10.04
C SER A 137 5.54 11.54 -8.81
N ARG A 138 4.46 11.56 -8.05
CA ARG A 138 4.23 10.74 -6.86
C ARG A 138 2.76 10.37 -6.77
N THR A 139 2.37 9.45 -7.63
CA THR A 139 1.02 8.86 -7.70
C THR A 139 0.88 7.73 -6.67
N CYS A 140 -0.28 7.07 -6.63
CA CYS A 140 -0.46 5.85 -5.85
C CYS A 140 0.56 4.77 -6.25
N ASN A 141 0.75 4.55 -7.55
CA ASN A 141 1.64 3.52 -8.06
C ASN A 141 3.12 3.84 -7.83
N THR A 142 3.52 5.11 -7.97
CA THR A 142 4.87 5.56 -7.60
C THR A 142 5.12 5.35 -6.10
N TRP A 143 4.15 5.73 -5.24
CA TRP A 143 4.26 5.54 -3.79
C TRP A 143 4.41 4.06 -3.41
N THR A 144 3.65 3.19 -4.09
CA THR A 144 3.76 1.74 -3.91
C THR A 144 5.15 1.22 -4.32
N ALA A 145 5.68 1.68 -5.45
CA ALA A 145 7.03 1.33 -5.89
C ALA A 145 8.11 1.86 -4.93
N ASP A 146 7.98 3.12 -4.44
CA ASP A 146 8.86 3.70 -3.41
C ASP A 146 8.86 2.84 -2.12
N ALA A 147 7.69 2.39 -1.69
CA ALA A 147 7.54 1.55 -0.50
C ALA A 147 8.23 0.18 -0.66
N LEU A 148 8.07 -0.45 -1.82
CA LEU A 148 8.72 -1.73 -2.12
C LEU A 148 10.24 -1.56 -2.26
N GLN A 149 10.71 -0.46 -2.85
CA GLN A 149 12.15 -0.12 -2.89
C GLN A 149 12.68 0.11 -1.47
N ALA A 150 11.97 0.86 -0.63
CA ALA A 150 12.35 1.08 0.78
C ALA A 150 12.41 -0.23 1.56
N ALA A 151 11.55 -1.21 1.25
CA ALA A 151 11.60 -2.56 1.79
C ALA A 151 12.85 -3.35 1.36
N GLY A 152 13.61 -2.86 0.37
CA GLY A 152 14.84 -3.46 -0.14
C GLY A 152 14.64 -4.36 -1.35
N LEU A 153 13.49 -4.26 -2.02
CA LEU A 153 13.28 -4.92 -3.30
C LEU A 153 13.94 -4.12 -4.43
N ASN A 154 14.44 -4.81 -5.44
CA ASN A 154 15.09 -4.20 -6.61
C ASN A 154 14.02 -3.70 -7.59
N ILE A 155 13.36 -2.61 -7.21
CA ILE A 155 12.35 -1.89 -8.01
C ILE A 155 12.85 -0.46 -8.22
N ASN A 156 12.67 0.06 -9.43
CA ASN A 156 12.94 1.46 -9.73
C ASN A 156 11.62 2.26 -9.79
N PRO A 157 11.34 3.15 -8.82
CA PRO A 157 10.13 3.97 -8.82
C PRO A 157 10.08 5.05 -9.90
N ALA A 158 11.24 5.39 -10.49
CA ALA A 158 11.32 6.46 -11.47
C ALA A 158 10.49 6.13 -12.73
N GLY A 159 9.53 7.00 -13.06
CA GLY A 159 8.64 6.82 -14.21
C GLY A 159 7.49 5.85 -14.00
N VAL A 160 7.32 5.30 -12.80
CA VAL A 160 6.15 4.48 -12.45
C VAL A 160 4.94 5.39 -12.27
N VAL A 161 3.99 5.30 -13.19
CA VAL A 161 2.72 6.04 -13.19
C VAL A 161 1.53 5.08 -13.16
N PHE A 162 1.62 3.98 -13.90
CA PHE A 162 0.53 3.04 -14.09
C PHE A 162 0.68 1.79 -13.24
N SER A 163 -0.43 1.21 -12.82
CA SER A 163 -0.48 0.01 -11.97
C SER A 163 0.22 -1.20 -12.60
N TRP A 164 0.07 -1.40 -13.90
CA TRP A 164 0.70 -2.52 -14.61
C TRP A 164 2.24 -2.47 -14.55
N GLN A 165 2.85 -1.28 -14.45
CA GLN A 165 4.31 -1.14 -14.32
C GLN A 165 4.78 -1.74 -12.98
N THR A 166 4.09 -1.39 -11.89
CA THR A 166 4.41 -1.93 -10.55
C THR A 166 4.14 -3.43 -10.48
N MET A 167 3.05 -3.90 -11.11
CA MET A 167 2.72 -5.33 -11.13
C MET A 167 3.74 -6.15 -11.92
N SER A 168 4.16 -5.69 -13.09
CA SER A 168 5.18 -6.39 -13.91
C SER A 168 6.51 -6.52 -13.16
N GLU A 169 6.93 -5.49 -12.42
CA GLU A 169 8.12 -5.58 -11.56
C GLU A 169 7.94 -6.59 -10.41
N ALA A 170 6.76 -6.61 -9.79
CA ALA A 170 6.44 -7.57 -8.74
C ALA A 170 6.44 -9.01 -9.25
N GLU A 171 5.88 -9.27 -10.43
CA GLU A 171 5.90 -10.58 -11.07
C GLU A 171 7.32 -11.04 -11.40
N ARG A 172 8.16 -10.15 -11.93
CA ARG A 172 9.58 -10.42 -12.19
C ARG A 172 10.32 -10.84 -10.91
N LEU A 173 10.08 -10.15 -9.80
CA LEU A 173 10.70 -10.46 -8.52
C LEU A 173 10.19 -11.77 -7.92
N SER A 174 8.91 -12.08 -8.06
CA SER A 174 8.30 -13.33 -7.63
C SER A 174 8.88 -14.53 -8.40
N SER A 175 9.03 -14.41 -9.71
CA SER A 175 9.59 -15.44 -10.59
C SER A 175 11.07 -15.70 -10.31
N SER A 176 11.85 -14.66 -9.99
CA SER A 176 13.27 -14.79 -9.66
C SER A 176 13.51 -15.60 -8.38
N VAL A 177 12.60 -15.54 -7.42
CA VAL A 177 12.67 -16.32 -6.16
C VAL A 177 12.38 -17.80 -6.41
N CYS A 178 11.48 -18.14 -7.35
CA CYS A 178 11.21 -19.53 -7.75
C CYS A 178 12.43 -20.16 -8.43
N ALA A 179 13.08 -19.44 -9.35
CA ALA A 179 14.25 -19.95 -10.08
C ALA A 179 15.47 -20.26 -9.20
N ILE A 180 15.62 -19.57 -8.06
CA ILE A 180 16.73 -19.82 -7.11
C ILE A 180 16.48 -21.07 -6.25
N LYS A 181 15.22 -21.48 -6.06
CA LYS A 181 14.86 -22.68 -5.27
C LYS A 181 15.01 -23.99 -6.06
N ASP A 182 15.04 -23.92 -7.37
CA ASP A 182 15.05 -25.08 -8.25
C ASP A 182 16.46 -25.44 -8.77
N ASN A 183 17.52 -24.80 -8.23
CA ASN A 183 18.91 -25.16 -8.58
C ASN A 183 19.53 -25.95 -7.41
N PRO A 184 19.74 -27.29 -7.57
CA PRO A 184 20.29 -28.18 -6.53
C PRO A 184 21.77 -27.92 -6.24
#